data_04a1e735ba797e11cf87e58b0f0d3846
#
_entry.id   04a1e735ba797e11cf87e58b0f0d3846
#
_cell.length_a   1.000
_cell.length_b   1.000
_cell.length_c   1.000
_cell.angle_alpha   90.00
_cell.angle_beta   90.00
_cell.angle_gamma   90.00
#
_symmetry.space_group_name_H-M   'P 1'
#
loop_
_entity.id
_entity.type
_entity.pdbx_description
1 polymer ?
#
loop_
_entity_poly.entity_id
_entity_poly.type
_entity_poly.pdbx_seq_one_letter_code
_entity_poly.pdbx_strand_id
1 'polypeptide(L)'
;STVETLCELCGGSGFSDDVLEYRLDGKNIAEVLAMSVAEASVFFTTLSAKGPAQTTLARMIDVGIGYITLGQALNTLSGGERQRLKLAISMAKKGAVYVLDEPTTGLHLADVDNLLGMLDRLVDAGNSVIVIEHHQAVMAHADWIIDLGPGAGHDGGSIVFEGTPAELIAKADTLTATHLRRYVAG
;
A
#
# COMPACT_ATOMS: atom_id res chain seq x y z
N SER A 1 8.78 -10.33 -26.55
CA SER A 1 9.42 -11.08 -25.47
C SER A 1 10.84 -10.57 -25.32
N THR A 2 11.11 -9.92 -24.21
CA THR A 2 12.45 -9.46 -23.84
C THR A 2 13.24 -10.69 -23.35
N VAL A 3 14.36 -11.00 -23.96
CA VAL A 3 15.25 -12.05 -23.48
C VAL A 3 16.19 -11.37 -22.47
N GLU A 4 16.09 -11.73 -21.21
CA GLU A 4 17.03 -11.29 -20.18
C GLU A 4 18.24 -12.24 -20.19
N THR A 5 19.42 -11.72 -20.50
CA THR A 5 20.69 -12.43 -20.38
C THR A 5 21.46 -11.88 -19.19
N LEU A 6 21.99 -12.77 -18.34
CA LEU A 6 22.89 -12.37 -17.26
C LEU A 6 24.13 -11.67 -17.82
N CYS A 7 24.45 -10.52 -17.27
CA CYS A 7 25.67 -9.79 -17.62
C CYS A 7 26.90 -10.61 -17.14
N GLU A 8 27.81 -10.96 -18.04
CA GLU A 8 29.01 -11.74 -17.70
C GLU A 8 29.97 -10.97 -16.75
N LEU A 9 29.94 -9.62 -16.77
CA LEU A 9 30.82 -8.79 -15.94
C LEU A 9 30.37 -8.63 -14.51
N CYS A 10 29.06 -8.62 -14.27
CA CYS A 10 28.52 -8.38 -12.89
C CYS A 10 27.69 -9.54 -12.35
N GLY A 11 27.54 -10.64 -13.11
CA GLY A 11 26.75 -11.80 -12.71
C GLY A 11 25.29 -11.48 -12.31
N GLY A 12 24.75 -10.33 -12.81
CA GLY A 12 23.40 -9.87 -12.48
C GLY A 12 23.31 -8.91 -11.29
N SER A 13 24.42 -8.64 -10.58
CA SER A 13 24.44 -7.72 -9.43
C SER A 13 24.23 -6.25 -9.79
N GLY A 14 24.54 -5.87 -11.04
CA GLY A 14 24.52 -4.48 -11.53
C GLY A 14 25.73 -3.65 -11.11
N PHE A 15 26.68 -4.24 -10.37
CA PHE A 15 27.87 -3.57 -9.83
C PHE A 15 29.15 -4.31 -10.21
N SER A 16 30.26 -3.60 -10.39
CA SER A 16 31.58 -4.18 -10.59
C SER A 16 32.18 -4.67 -9.26
N ASP A 17 33.15 -5.57 -9.32
CA ASP A 17 33.76 -6.21 -8.15
C ASP A 17 34.41 -5.17 -7.21
N ASP A 18 35.05 -4.15 -7.72
CA ASP A 18 35.65 -3.06 -6.97
C ASP A 18 34.61 -2.25 -6.17
N VAL A 19 33.40 -2.06 -6.69
CA VAL A 19 32.29 -1.44 -5.96
C VAL A 19 31.77 -2.37 -4.86
N LEU A 20 31.78 -3.69 -5.08
CA LEU A 20 31.32 -4.67 -4.10
C LEU A 20 32.30 -4.88 -2.92
N GLU A 21 33.53 -4.36 -3.01
CA GLU A 21 34.49 -4.32 -1.90
C GLU A 21 34.06 -3.35 -0.79
N TYR A 22 33.33 -2.26 -1.14
CA TYR A 22 32.84 -1.30 -0.16
C TYR A 22 31.70 -1.90 0.64
N ARG A 23 31.84 -1.87 1.98
CA ARG A 23 30.89 -2.47 2.92
C ARG A 23 30.41 -1.45 3.96
N LEU A 24 29.13 -1.50 4.24
CA LEU A 24 28.48 -0.80 5.34
C LEU A 24 28.00 -1.85 6.34
N ASP A 25 28.57 -1.85 7.54
CA ASP A 25 28.27 -2.87 8.57
C ASP A 25 28.33 -4.32 8.04
N GLY A 26 29.41 -4.63 7.32
CA GLY A 26 29.69 -5.95 6.75
C GLY A 26 28.93 -6.28 5.44
N LYS A 27 28.01 -5.44 4.97
CA LYS A 27 27.23 -5.66 3.76
C LYS A 27 27.62 -4.73 2.62
N ASN A 28 27.75 -5.26 1.42
CA ASN A 28 27.96 -4.47 0.20
C ASN A 28 26.60 -4.01 -0.37
N ILE A 29 26.64 -3.15 -1.40
CA ILE A 29 25.42 -2.58 -1.98
C ILE A 29 24.49 -3.64 -2.58
N ALA A 30 25.02 -4.69 -3.20
CA ALA A 30 24.19 -5.76 -3.77
C ALA A 30 23.49 -6.55 -2.66
N GLU A 31 24.17 -6.84 -1.55
CA GLU A 31 23.61 -7.49 -0.37
C GLU A 31 22.52 -6.63 0.30
N VAL A 32 22.72 -5.31 0.33
CA VAL A 32 21.70 -4.38 0.87
C VAL A 32 20.48 -4.32 -0.07
N LEU A 33 20.68 -4.27 -1.38
CA LEU A 33 19.57 -4.27 -2.34
C LEU A 33 18.81 -5.59 -2.40
N ALA A 34 19.44 -6.69 -2.02
CA ALA A 34 18.78 -7.99 -1.90
C ALA A 34 17.89 -8.14 -0.65
N MET A 35 18.01 -7.24 0.33
CA MET A 35 17.16 -7.25 1.51
C MET A 35 15.72 -6.89 1.15
N SER A 36 14.77 -7.49 1.85
CA SER A 36 13.41 -6.96 1.91
C SER A 36 13.39 -5.58 2.58
N VAL A 37 12.36 -4.80 2.32
CA VAL A 37 12.13 -3.51 2.98
C VAL A 37 12.13 -3.66 4.50
N ALA A 38 11.53 -4.74 5.03
CA ALA A 38 11.50 -5.02 6.47
C ALA A 38 12.91 -5.29 7.03
N GLU A 39 13.72 -6.14 6.38
CA GLU A 39 15.11 -6.42 6.78
C GLU A 39 15.98 -5.17 6.70
N ALA A 40 15.84 -4.39 5.63
CA ALA A 40 16.56 -3.13 5.47
C ALA A 40 16.18 -2.12 6.55
N SER A 41 14.92 -2.05 6.96
CA SER A 41 14.49 -1.18 8.08
C SER A 41 15.20 -1.53 9.37
N VAL A 42 15.34 -2.82 9.69
CA VAL A 42 16.11 -3.29 10.86
C VAL A 42 17.59 -2.94 10.70
N PHE A 43 18.18 -3.25 9.54
CA PHE A 43 19.59 -2.98 9.25
C PHE A 43 19.95 -1.50 9.41
N PHE A 44 19.18 -0.58 8.84
CA PHE A 44 19.43 0.86 8.99
C PHE A 44 19.12 1.39 10.39
N THR A 45 18.29 0.70 11.18
CA THR A 45 18.05 1.06 12.58
C THR A 45 19.29 0.77 13.44
N THR A 46 19.96 -0.36 13.22
CA THR A 46 21.19 -0.73 13.96
C THR A 46 22.33 0.26 13.70
N LEU A 47 22.38 0.85 12.52
CA LEU A 47 23.37 1.87 12.14
C LEU A 47 23.14 3.25 12.79
N SER A 48 22.10 3.39 13.63
CA SER A 48 21.70 4.68 14.23
C SER A 48 21.46 5.80 13.18
N ALA A 49 21.31 5.43 11.93
CA ALA A 49 21.09 6.33 10.81
C ALA A 49 19.63 6.77 10.75
N LYS A 50 19.20 7.63 11.70
CA LYS A 50 17.89 8.31 11.58
C LYS A 50 17.95 9.26 10.39
N GLY A 51 17.64 8.74 9.21
CA GLY A 51 17.70 9.48 7.97
C GLY A 51 16.45 9.29 7.11
N PRO A 52 16.39 9.95 5.95
CA PRO A 52 15.27 9.83 5.00
C PRO A 52 14.97 8.38 4.60
N ALA A 53 16.00 7.52 4.55
CA ALA A 53 15.84 6.10 4.22
C ALA A 53 14.94 5.38 5.23
N GLN A 54 15.19 5.54 6.53
CA GLN A 54 14.39 4.92 7.58
C GLN A 54 12.91 5.33 7.52
N THR A 55 12.66 6.63 7.31
CA THR A 55 11.30 7.15 7.17
C THR A 55 10.59 6.55 5.96
N THR A 56 11.31 6.39 4.84
CA THR A 56 10.75 5.79 3.63
C THR A 56 10.45 4.30 3.83
N LEU A 57 11.38 3.56 4.42
CA LEU A 57 11.19 2.13 4.72
C LEU A 57 10.01 1.90 5.68
N ALA A 58 9.87 2.72 6.72
CA ALA A 58 8.73 2.65 7.63
C ALA A 58 7.40 2.84 6.89
N ARG A 59 7.29 3.85 6.00
CA ARG A 59 6.10 4.07 5.18
C ARG A 59 5.79 2.89 4.26
N MET A 60 6.82 2.26 3.67
CA MET A 60 6.64 1.07 2.83
C MET A 60 6.12 -0.13 3.63
N ILE A 61 6.56 -0.28 4.88
CA ILE A 61 6.01 -1.29 5.80
C ILE A 61 4.56 -0.96 6.15
N ASP A 62 4.27 0.30 6.48
CA ASP A 62 2.92 0.78 6.83
C ASP A 62 1.89 0.52 5.73
N VAL A 63 2.29 0.59 4.46
CA VAL A 63 1.41 0.27 3.31
C VAL A 63 1.41 -1.22 2.93
N GLY A 64 2.01 -2.10 3.75
CA GLY A 64 1.99 -3.55 3.54
C GLY A 64 2.88 -4.07 2.40
N ILE A 65 3.97 -3.35 2.05
CA ILE A 65 4.95 -3.80 1.05
C ILE A 65 6.34 -4.06 1.67
N GLY A 66 6.35 -4.43 2.96
CA GLY A 66 7.58 -4.74 3.67
C GLY A 66 8.35 -5.96 3.15
N TYR A 67 7.70 -6.82 2.39
CA TYR A 67 8.26 -8.06 1.85
C TYR A 67 9.02 -7.88 0.52
N ILE A 68 8.79 -6.78 -0.23
CA ILE A 68 9.50 -6.55 -1.50
C ILE A 68 10.98 -6.26 -1.23
N THR A 69 11.86 -6.65 -2.15
CA THR A 69 13.29 -6.35 -2.04
C THR A 69 13.61 -4.94 -2.51
N LEU A 70 14.62 -4.28 -1.90
CA LEU A 70 15.01 -2.92 -2.27
C LEU A 70 15.45 -2.81 -3.74
N GLY A 71 16.09 -3.84 -4.26
CA GLY A 71 16.56 -3.91 -5.66
C GLY A 71 15.50 -4.43 -6.64
N GLN A 72 14.27 -4.68 -6.19
CA GLN A 72 13.23 -5.22 -7.07
C GLN A 72 12.87 -4.24 -8.18
N ALA A 73 12.90 -4.71 -9.42
CA ALA A 73 12.56 -3.89 -10.58
C ALA A 73 11.07 -3.50 -10.57
N LEU A 74 10.77 -2.21 -10.82
CA LEU A 74 9.40 -1.68 -10.73
C LEU A 74 8.41 -2.36 -11.70
N ASN A 75 8.89 -2.90 -12.81
CA ASN A 75 8.06 -3.63 -13.78
C ASN A 75 7.64 -5.02 -13.29
N THR A 76 8.30 -5.57 -12.26
CA THR A 76 7.94 -6.86 -11.64
C THR A 76 6.90 -6.72 -10.54
N LEU A 77 6.63 -5.50 -10.09
CA LEU A 77 5.61 -5.23 -9.10
C LEU A 77 4.19 -5.39 -9.68
N SER A 78 3.31 -5.97 -8.91
CA SER A 78 1.87 -6.01 -9.20
C SER A 78 1.26 -4.61 -9.25
N GLY A 79 0.04 -4.49 -9.79
CA GLY A 79 -0.70 -3.22 -9.80
C GLY A 79 -0.88 -2.63 -8.40
N GLY A 80 -1.32 -3.47 -7.45
CA GLY A 80 -1.51 -3.06 -6.05
C GLY A 80 -0.20 -2.66 -5.36
N GLU A 81 0.89 -3.39 -5.57
CA GLU A 81 2.21 -3.02 -5.01
C GLU A 81 2.70 -1.67 -5.54
N ARG A 82 2.56 -1.42 -6.84
CA ARG A 82 2.91 -0.11 -7.43
C ARG A 82 2.08 1.02 -6.84
N GLN A 83 0.78 0.80 -6.61
CA GLN A 83 -0.11 1.78 -6.01
C GLN A 83 0.30 2.08 -4.58
N ARG A 84 0.56 1.05 -3.76
CA ARG A 84 1.04 1.21 -2.38
C ARG A 84 2.40 1.89 -2.30
N LEU A 85 3.31 1.57 -3.23
CA LEU A 85 4.61 2.27 -3.31
C LEU A 85 4.43 3.77 -3.61
N LYS A 86 3.56 4.13 -4.56
CA LYS A 86 3.22 5.54 -4.84
C LYS A 86 2.63 6.23 -3.61
N LEU A 87 1.78 5.53 -2.87
CA LEU A 87 1.19 6.04 -1.63
C LEU A 87 2.27 6.33 -0.59
N ALA A 88 3.18 5.37 -0.32
CA ALA A 88 4.29 5.55 0.61
C ALA A 88 5.16 6.79 0.28
N ILE A 89 5.40 7.04 -1.02
CA ILE A 89 6.13 8.22 -1.48
C ILE A 89 5.34 9.51 -1.23
N SER A 90 4.02 9.48 -1.42
CA SER A 90 3.15 10.65 -1.36
C SER A 90 2.81 11.09 0.06
N MET A 91 2.93 10.21 1.06
CA MET A 91 2.57 10.46 2.47
C MET A 91 3.27 11.66 3.13
N ALA A 92 4.25 12.28 2.47
CA ALA A 92 4.94 13.47 2.97
C ALA A 92 4.16 14.79 2.77
N LYS A 93 3.11 14.79 1.95
CA LYS A 93 2.33 15.99 1.60
C LYS A 93 1.20 16.20 2.61
N LYS A 94 0.93 17.46 2.96
CA LYS A 94 -0.22 17.88 3.79
C LYS A 94 -1.28 18.55 2.93
N GLY A 95 -2.55 18.39 3.31
CA GLY A 95 -3.67 19.01 2.62
C GLY A 95 -3.94 18.43 1.23
N ALA A 96 -3.49 17.19 0.99
CA ALA A 96 -3.71 16.48 -0.27
C ALA A 96 -5.02 15.69 -0.23
N VAL A 97 -5.57 15.42 -1.41
CA VAL A 97 -6.63 14.43 -1.62
C VAL A 97 -5.98 13.18 -2.21
N TYR A 98 -6.11 12.06 -1.52
CA TYR A 98 -5.65 10.76 -1.98
C TYR A 98 -6.82 9.99 -2.55
N VAL A 99 -6.68 9.46 -3.77
CA VAL A 99 -7.67 8.56 -4.38
C VAL A 99 -7.02 7.20 -4.55
N LEU A 100 -7.60 6.20 -3.90
CA LEU A 100 -7.13 4.82 -3.88
C LEU A 100 -8.18 3.92 -4.53
N ASP A 101 -7.75 3.13 -5.50
CA ASP A 101 -8.58 2.19 -6.23
C ASP A 101 -8.19 0.77 -5.84
N GLU A 102 -9.11 0.06 -5.18
CA GLU A 102 -8.94 -1.30 -4.62
C GLU A 102 -7.61 -1.52 -3.87
N PRO A 103 -7.26 -0.67 -2.87
CA PRO A 103 -5.97 -0.77 -2.20
C PRO A 103 -5.79 -2.05 -1.39
N THR A 104 -6.87 -2.79 -1.09
CA THR A 104 -6.82 -4.09 -0.38
C THR A 104 -6.50 -5.27 -1.29
N THR A 105 -6.49 -5.07 -2.61
CA THR A 105 -6.22 -6.17 -3.55
C THR A 105 -4.86 -6.83 -3.28
N GLY A 106 -4.90 -8.16 -3.03
CA GLY A 106 -3.72 -8.98 -2.75
C GLY A 106 -3.15 -8.81 -1.34
N LEU A 107 -3.86 -8.16 -0.42
CA LEU A 107 -3.50 -8.09 1.00
C LEU A 107 -4.06 -9.28 1.79
N HIS A 108 -3.30 -9.75 2.79
CA HIS A 108 -3.82 -10.58 3.86
C HIS A 108 -4.61 -9.73 4.87
N LEU A 109 -5.48 -10.36 5.66
CA LEU A 109 -6.31 -9.65 6.65
C LEU A 109 -5.50 -8.76 7.61
N ALA A 110 -4.37 -9.25 8.11
CA ALA A 110 -3.49 -8.46 8.98
C ALA A 110 -2.91 -7.20 8.30
N ASP A 111 -2.71 -7.26 6.98
CA ASP A 111 -2.21 -6.12 6.20
C ASP A 111 -3.32 -5.10 5.92
N VAL A 112 -4.58 -5.54 5.91
CA VAL A 112 -5.74 -4.63 5.81
C VAL A 112 -5.82 -3.73 7.04
N ASP A 113 -5.61 -4.26 8.24
CA ASP A 113 -5.58 -3.47 9.48
C ASP A 113 -4.44 -2.44 9.47
N ASN A 114 -3.27 -2.83 8.99
CA ASN A 114 -2.14 -1.91 8.81
C ASN A 114 -2.47 -0.79 7.80
N LEU A 115 -3.15 -1.13 6.71
CA LEU A 115 -3.62 -0.16 5.72
C LEU A 115 -4.62 0.82 6.34
N LEU A 116 -5.62 0.33 7.08
CA LEU A 116 -6.61 1.19 7.77
C LEU A 116 -5.93 2.16 8.73
N GLY A 117 -5.04 1.67 9.61
CA GLY A 117 -4.28 2.53 10.51
C GLY A 117 -3.39 3.56 9.80
N MET A 118 -2.93 3.27 8.58
CA MET A 118 -2.22 4.23 7.75
C MET A 118 -3.18 5.28 7.17
N LEU A 119 -4.38 4.89 6.71
CA LEU A 119 -5.40 5.82 6.22
C LEU A 119 -5.83 6.80 7.32
N ASP A 120 -6.02 6.31 8.56
CA ASP A 120 -6.29 7.16 9.72
C ASP A 120 -5.20 8.21 9.92
N ARG A 121 -3.93 7.80 9.90
CA ARG A 121 -2.80 8.75 10.03
C ARG A 121 -2.77 9.81 8.92
N LEU A 122 -3.21 9.47 7.70
CA LEU A 122 -3.33 10.45 6.61
C LEU A 122 -4.44 11.46 6.90
N VAL A 123 -5.59 11.01 7.36
CA VAL A 123 -6.73 11.86 7.70
C VAL A 123 -6.38 12.74 8.90
N ASP A 124 -5.79 12.18 9.96
CA ASP A 124 -5.34 12.91 11.16
C ASP A 124 -4.28 13.99 10.83
N ALA A 125 -3.48 13.76 9.79
CA ALA A 125 -2.53 14.76 9.28
C ALA A 125 -3.20 15.89 8.47
N GLY A 126 -4.52 15.90 8.33
CA GLY A 126 -5.30 16.92 7.64
C GLY A 126 -5.44 16.68 6.13
N ASN A 127 -5.35 15.44 5.70
CA ASN A 127 -5.61 15.06 4.31
C ASN A 127 -7.04 14.50 4.15
N SER A 128 -7.51 14.41 2.91
CA SER A 128 -8.73 13.69 2.56
C SER A 128 -8.37 12.41 1.81
N VAL A 129 -9.06 11.32 2.11
CA VAL A 129 -8.83 10.03 1.43
C VAL A 129 -10.14 9.55 0.83
N ILE A 130 -10.13 9.26 -0.46
CA ILE A 130 -11.23 8.64 -1.20
C ILE A 130 -10.78 7.23 -1.56
N VAL A 131 -11.52 6.22 -1.12
CA VAL A 131 -11.20 4.81 -1.38
C VAL A 131 -12.32 4.20 -2.21
N ILE A 132 -11.98 3.66 -3.36
CA ILE A 132 -12.90 2.86 -4.19
C ILE A 132 -12.66 1.41 -3.76
N GLU A 133 -13.63 0.79 -3.10
CA GLU A 133 -13.45 -0.50 -2.44
C GLU A 133 -14.76 -1.29 -2.32
N HIS A 134 -14.59 -2.59 -2.20
CA HIS A 134 -15.66 -3.54 -1.87
C HIS A 134 -15.36 -4.37 -0.62
N HIS A 135 -14.20 -4.14 0.02
CA HIS A 135 -13.78 -4.83 1.25
C HIS A 135 -14.55 -4.30 2.46
N GLN A 136 -15.26 -5.17 3.16
CA GLN A 136 -16.20 -4.81 4.24
C GLN A 136 -15.53 -4.11 5.42
N ALA A 137 -14.28 -4.48 5.78
CA ALA A 137 -13.55 -3.79 6.83
C ALA A 137 -13.29 -2.32 6.50
N VAL A 138 -12.93 -2.02 5.23
CA VAL A 138 -12.72 -0.64 4.77
C VAL A 138 -14.02 0.14 4.78
N MET A 139 -15.12 -0.46 4.29
CA MET A 139 -16.44 0.17 4.33
C MET A 139 -16.92 0.45 5.75
N ALA A 140 -16.72 -0.51 6.68
CA ALA A 140 -17.09 -0.33 8.09
C ALA A 140 -16.27 0.75 8.79
N HIS A 141 -15.04 0.99 8.34
CA HIS A 141 -14.09 1.94 8.91
C HIS A 141 -14.25 3.36 8.36
N ALA A 142 -14.92 3.54 7.22
CA ALA A 142 -15.06 4.83 6.56
C ALA A 142 -15.88 5.84 7.39
N ASP A 143 -15.54 7.12 7.29
CA ASP A 143 -16.36 8.22 7.85
C ASP A 143 -17.65 8.43 7.04
N TRP A 144 -17.57 8.22 5.72
CA TRP A 144 -18.65 8.44 4.77
C TRP A 144 -18.60 7.44 3.63
N ILE A 145 -19.76 6.93 3.23
CA ILE A 145 -19.94 6.01 2.12
C ILE A 145 -20.79 6.68 1.04
N ILE A 146 -20.37 6.51 -0.20
CA ILE A 146 -21.16 6.78 -1.40
C ILE A 146 -21.35 5.43 -2.10
N ASP A 147 -22.56 4.88 -2.03
CA ASP A 147 -22.90 3.60 -2.65
C ASP A 147 -23.49 3.82 -4.05
N LEU A 148 -22.85 3.19 -5.03
CA LEU A 148 -23.27 3.29 -6.42
C LEU A 148 -24.16 2.11 -6.78
N GLY A 149 -25.34 2.42 -7.27
CA GLY A 149 -26.43 1.49 -7.51
C GLY A 149 -26.23 0.51 -8.64
N PRO A 150 -27.13 -0.49 -8.71
CA PRO A 150 -26.97 -1.68 -9.53
C PRO A 150 -26.89 -1.33 -11.01
N GLY A 151 -26.25 -2.23 -11.75
CA GLY A 151 -26.03 -2.11 -13.18
C GLY A 151 -24.65 -1.61 -13.52
N ALA A 152 -24.30 -1.76 -14.79
CA ALA A 152 -23.03 -1.32 -15.35
C ALA A 152 -23.28 -0.52 -16.64
N GLY A 153 -22.33 0.34 -17.02
CA GLY A 153 -22.43 1.15 -18.20
C GLY A 153 -23.50 2.25 -18.11
N HIS A 154 -24.30 2.41 -19.15
CA HIS A 154 -25.28 3.48 -19.28
C HIS A 154 -26.43 3.42 -18.27
N ASP A 155 -26.77 2.22 -17.78
CA ASP A 155 -27.89 1.96 -16.86
C ASP A 155 -27.43 1.81 -15.38
N GLY A 156 -26.14 2.02 -15.13
CA GLY A 156 -25.52 1.93 -13.81
C GLY A 156 -24.93 3.25 -13.31
N GLY A 157 -24.33 3.20 -12.11
CA GLY A 157 -23.58 4.33 -11.57
C GLY A 157 -24.43 5.44 -10.95
N SER A 158 -25.69 5.19 -10.62
CA SER A 158 -26.50 6.12 -9.83
C SER A 158 -26.17 5.99 -8.35
N ILE A 159 -26.09 7.11 -7.62
CA ILE A 159 -25.96 7.10 -6.17
C ILE A 159 -27.27 6.54 -5.56
N VAL A 160 -27.17 5.41 -4.88
CA VAL A 160 -28.32 4.76 -4.21
C VAL A 160 -28.31 5.02 -2.70
N PHE A 161 -27.17 5.41 -2.15
CA PHE A 161 -27.03 5.83 -0.77
C PHE A 161 -25.80 6.73 -0.63
N GLU A 162 -25.91 7.70 0.27
CA GLU A 162 -24.78 8.47 0.81
C GLU A 162 -25.01 8.71 2.32
N GLY A 163 -23.96 8.56 3.12
CA GLY A 163 -24.03 8.71 4.56
C GLY A 163 -22.95 7.93 5.29
N THR A 164 -23.07 7.86 6.60
CA THR A 164 -22.17 7.09 7.45
C THR A 164 -22.40 5.58 7.30
N PRO A 165 -21.41 4.71 7.60
CA PRO A 165 -21.61 3.26 7.65
C PRO A 165 -22.78 2.84 8.55
N ALA A 166 -22.93 3.49 9.70
CA ALA A 166 -24.02 3.22 10.63
C ALA A 166 -25.40 3.52 10.00
N GLU A 167 -25.52 4.61 9.25
CA GLU A 167 -26.77 4.97 8.55
C GLU A 167 -27.04 4.00 7.40
N LEU A 168 -26.02 3.58 6.64
CA LEU A 168 -26.16 2.56 5.61
C LEU A 168 -26.73 1.26 6.20
N ILE A 169 -26.15 0.78 7.30
CA ILE A 169 -26.60 -0.41 8.01
C ILE A 169 -28.05 -0.27 8.50
N ALA A 170 -28.41 0.88 9.06
CA ALA A 170 -29.71 1.09 9.69
C ALA A 170 -30.85 1.34 8.69
N LYS A 171 -30.59 2.06 7.60
CA LYS A 171 -31.64 2.67 6.77
C LYS A 171 -31.68 2.16 5.32
N ALA A 172 -30.52 1.73 4.76
CA ALA A 172 -30.46 1.43 3.34
C ALA A 172 -30.89 -0.01 3.03
N ASP A 173 -31.55 -0.18 1.88
CA ASP A 173 -31.94 -1.50 1.34
C ASP A 173 -31.13 -1.81 0.07
N THR A 174 -29.80 -1.70 0.18
CA THR A 174 -28.87 -2.01 -0.90
C THR A 174 -28.14 -3.33 -0.65
N LEU A 175 -27.54 -3.90 -1.68
CA LEU A 175 -26.69 -5.08 -1.54
C LEU A 175 -25.51 -4.79 -0.62
N THR A 176 -24.91 -3.62 -0.75
CA THR A 176 -23.82 -3.15 0.09
C THR A 176 -24.22 -3.12 1.57
N ALA A 177 -25.39 -2.54 1.88
CA ALA A 177 -25.94 -2.53 3.23
C ALA A 177 -26.17 -3.95 3.79
N THR A 178 -26.68 -4.86 2.95
CA THR A 178 -26.93 -6.25 3.34
C THR A 178 -25.65 -6.99 3.70
N HIS A 179 -24.58 -6.81 2.90
CA HIS A 179 -23.28 -7.42 3.18
C HIS A 179 -22.60 -6.81 4.40
N LEU A 180 -22.67 -5.48 4.54
CA LEU A 180 -22.04 -4.78 5.67
C LEU A 180 -22.73 -5.13 7.01
N ARG A 181 -24.09 -5.28 7.03
CA ARG A 181 -24.81 -5.77 8.22
C ARG A 181 -24.32 -7.13 8.68
N ARG A 182 -24.12 -8.06 7.75
CA ARG A 182 -23.61 -9.40 8.09
C ARG A 182 -22.20 -9.36 8.65
N TYR A 183 -21.35 -8.52 8.07
CA TYR A 183 -19.97 -8.37 8.51
C TYR A 183 -19.87 -7.80 9.94
N VAL A 184 -20.70 -6.80 10.28
CA VAL A 184 -20.69 -6.15 11.61
C VAL A 184 -21.41 -7.01 12.66
N ALA A 185 -22.31 -7.91 12.26
CA ALA A 185 -23.01 -8.80 13.19
C ALA A 185 -22.18 -10.04 13.61
N GLY A 186 -20.98 -10.25 13.05
CA GLY A 186 -20.05 -11.33 13.43
C GLY A 186 -20.18 -12.57 12.63
#